data_b5cd104863b6aa7d061eb2a98a285fdb
#
_entry.id   b5cd104863b6aa7d061eb2a98a285fdb
#
_cell.length_a   1.000
_cell.length_b   1.000
_cell.length_c   1.000
_cell.angle_alpha   90.00
_cell.angle_beta   90.00
_cell.angle_gamma   90.00
#
_symmetry.space_group_name_H-M   'P 1'
#
loop_
_entity.id
_entity.type
_entity.pdbx_description
1 polymer ?
#
loop_
_entity_poly.entity_id
_entity_poly.type
_entity_poly.pdbx_seq_one_letter_code
_entity_poly.pdbx_strand_id
1 'polypeptide(L)'
;MLFRSSGVIQRQVAIVAPDKVGAGLSAIVEITLDVQAAERMAEFEKLADTEAAVLQCYRVSPGPDFVLIVQVADMPAYHELAHRLFTAHANVRNVKTYFATHRSKFETRIAV
;
A
#
# COMPACT_ATOMS: atom_id res chain seq x y z
N MET A 1 17.91 -1.26 20.45
CA MET A 1 17.25 -1.27 19.68
C MET A 1 17.07 -1.48 19.33
N LEU A 2 17.26 -1.23 19.60
CA LEU A 2 16.57 -1.29 18.87
C LEU A 2 16.48 -1.36 18.61
N PHE A 3 16.69 -1.26 18.71
CA PHE A 3 16.13 -1.40 18.01
C PHE A 3 16.23 -1.21 17.72
N ARG A 4 16.67 -0.98 18.11
CA ARG A 4 16.34 -0.95 17.47
C ARG A 4 16.41 -0.95 17.04
N SER A 5 16.95 -0.81 17.32
CA SER A 5 16.61 -0.85 16.58
C SER A 5 16.73 -0.92 16.14
N SER A 6 17.17 -0.68 16.24
CA SER A 6 16.77 -0.59 15.59
C SER A 6 16.50 -0.57 15.19
N GLY A 7 16.68 -0.22 15.25
CA GLY A 7 15.97 -0.11 14.78
C GLY A 7 15.55 -0.05 14.87
N VAL A 8 15.46 0.01 15.04
CA VAL A 8 14.68 0.15 15.08
C VAL A 8 14.18 0.40 15.37
N ILE A 9 14.12 0.78 15.52
CA ILE A 9 13.38 1.09 15.59
C ILE A 9 13.06 1.72 15.45
N GLN A 10 13.17 2.23 15.47
CA GLN A 10 12.58 2.77 15.22
C GLN A 10 11.98 3.13 14.69
N ARG A 11 11.76 3.23 14.22
CA ARG A 11 10.91 3.56 13.75
C ARG A 11 9.76 3.26 14.13
N GLN A 12 9.35 3.27 14.69
CA GLN A 12 8.32 3.08 15.08
C GLN A 12 7.37 3.57 14.91
N VAL A 13 7.62 3.72 14.58
CA VAL A 13 6.89 4.23 14.39
C VAL A 13 5.73 4.35 14.54
N ALA A 14 5.58 4.86 14.40
CA ALA A 14 4.37 5.27 14.88
C ALA A 14 3.27 4.58 14.24
N ILE A 15 2.70 3.79 14.97
CA ILE A 15 1.53 3.16 14.49
C ILE A 15 0.37 4.03 14.89
N VAL A 16 0.30 5.17 14.26
CA VAL A 16 -0.81 6.06 14.48
C VAL A 16 -1.88 5.69 13.49
N ALA A 17 -3.09 5.44 13.94
CA ALA A 17 -4.20 5.18 13.06
C ALA A 17 -4.38 6.40 12.15
N PRO A 18 -4.42 6.20 10.83
CA PRO A 18 -4.52 7.33 9.92
C PRO A 18 -5.73 8.23 10.16
N ASP A 19 -6.83 7.67 10.59
CA ASP A 19 -8.02 8.46 10.86
C ASP A 19 -7.88 9.35 12.08
N LYS A 20 -6.79 9.21 12.84
CA LYS A 20 -6.54 10.05 14.01
C LYS A 20 -5.56 11.18 13.74
N VAL A 21 -4.92 11.18 12.59
CA VAL A 21 -3.94 12.21 12.27
C VAL A 21 -4.52 13.24 11.32
N GLY A 22 -5.82 13.36 11.30
CA GLY A 22 -6.48 14.35 10.50
C GLY A 22 -6.98 13.79 9.21
N ALA A 23 -7.34 14.69 8.31
CA ALA A 23 -7.90 14.29 7.04
C ALA A 23 -6.91 13.46 6.26
N GLY A 24 -7.36 12.36 5.77
CA GLY A 24 -6.56 11.52 4.94
C GLY A 24 -7.45 10.50 4.30
N LEU A 25 -6.94 9.89 3.22
CA LEU A 25 -7.67 8.84 2.54
C LEU A 25 -6.89 7.55 2.65
N SER A 26 -7.57 6.52 3.12
CA SER A 26 -7.03 5.17 3.09
C SER A 26 -7.69 4.44 1.93
N ALA A 27 -6.89 3.75 1.17
CA ALA A 27 -7.38 3.02 0.01
C ALA A 27 -6.86 1.60 0.00
N ILE A 28 -7.71 0.70 -0.45
CA ILE A 28 -7.34 -0.70 -0.70
C ILE A 28 -7.36 -0.84 -2.21
N VAL A 29 -6.21 -1.17 -2.79
CA VAL A 29 -6.04 -1.16 -4.23
C VAL A 29 -5.70 -2.55 -4.72
N GLU A 30 -6.48 -3.07 -5.66
CA GLU A 30 -6.23 -4.36 -6.29
C GLU A 30 -5.57 -4.11 -7.64
N ILE A 31 -4.43 -4.76 -7.85
CA ILE A 31 -3.64 -4.58 -9.06
C ILE A 31 -3.56 -5.89 -9.82
N THR A 32 -3.88 -5.84 -11.12
CA THR A 32 -3.69 -6.98 -12.00
C THR A 32 -2.67 -6.59 -13.06
N LEU A 33 -1.67 -7.43 -13.25
CA LEU A 33 -0.63 -7.21 -14.23
C LEU A 33 -0.96 -7.94 -15.54
N ASP A 34 -0.41 -7.44 -16.65
CA ASP A 34 -0.54 -8.14 -17.92
C ASP A 34 0.29 -9.40 -17.93
N VAL A 35 1.51 -9.32 -17.41
CA VAL A 35 2.45 -10.45 -17.40
C VAL A 35 2.82 -10.74 -15.96
N GLN A 36 2.58 -11.99 -15.54
CA GLN A 36 2.82 -12.43 -14.17
C GLN A 36 4.13 -13.21 -14.02
N ALA A 37 5.07 -13.03 -14.96
CA ALA A 37 6.38 -13.64 -14.82
C ALA A 37 7.07 -13.12 -13.57
N ALA A 38 7.94 -13.94 -12.99
CA ALA A 38 8.56 -13.63 -11.69
C ALA A 38 9.25 -12.27 -11.69
N GLU A 39 9.97 -11.94 -12.76
CA GLU A 39 10.66 -10.66 -12.82
C GLU A 39 9.69 -9.49 -12.95
N ARG A 40 8.53 -9.67 -13.58
CA ARG A 40 7.52 -8.62 -13.68
C ARG A 40 6.87 -8.37 -12.33
N MET A 41 6.60 -9.44 -11.60
CA MET A 41 6.05 -9.33 -10.25
C MET A 41 7.03 -8.62 -9.33
N ALA A 42 8.31 -9.00 -9.38
CA ALA A 42 9.33 -8.38 -8.54
C ALA A 42 9.53 -6.91 -8.87
N GLU A 43 9.45 -6.54 -10.14
CA GLU A 43 9.56 -5.14 -10.56
C GLU A 43 8.46 -4.30 -9.93
N PHE A 44 7.24 -4.80 -9.95
CA PHE A 44 6.13 -4.05 -9.36
C PHE A 44 6.29 -3.92 -7.86
N GLU A 45 6.70 -4.99 -7.19
CA GLU A 45 6.92 -4.95 -5.75
C GLU A 45 7.99 -3.93 -5.38
N LYS A 46 9.06 -3.86 -6.18
CA LYS A 46 10.11 -2.91 -5.93
C LYS A 46 9.62 -1.48 -6.12
N LEU A 47 8.82 -1.26 -7.15
CA LEU A 47 8.25 0.05 -7.41
C LEU A 47 7.34 0.48 -6.26
N ALA A 48 6.48 -0.42 -5.79
CA ALA A 48 5.59 -0.13 -4.68
C ALA A 48 6.37 0.19 -3.41
N ASP A 49 7.49 -0.50 -3.21
CA ASP A 49 8.32 -0.31 -2.01
C ASP A 49 8.92 1.09 -1.96
N THR A 50 9.11 1.73 -3.10
CA THR A 50 9.70 3.07 -3.14
C THR A 50 8.67 4.17 -2.86
N GLU A 51 7.38 3.85 -2.82
CA GLU A 51 6.34 4.85 -2.61
C GLU A 51 5.95 4.91 -1.15
N ALA A 52 6.22 6.05 -0.52
CA ALA A 52 5.95 6.21 0.90
C ALA A 52 4.46 6.07 1.23
N ALA A 53 3.59 6.43 0.29
CA ALA A 53 2.14 6.34 0.52
C ALA A 53 1.63 4.91 0.52
N VAL A 54 2.41 3.96 -0.01
CA VAL A 54 2.03 2.55 0.03
C VAL A 54 2.52 1.98 1.34
N LEU A 55 1.59 1.72 2.25
CA LEU A 55 1.93 1.22 3.57
C LEU A 55 2.15 -0.27 3.58
N GLN A 56 1.43 -1.00 2.73
CA GLN A 56 1.52 -2.45 2.68
C GLN A 56 1.29 -2.90 1.25
N CYS A 57 1.94 -3.97 0.87
CA CYS A 57 1.80 -4.56 -0.45
C CYS A 57 1.79 -6.06 -0.29
N TYR A 58 0.71 -6.70 -0.71
CA TYR A 58 0.56 -8.15 -0.61
C TYR A 58 0.46 -8.75 -1.99
N ARG A 59 1.21 -9.82 -2.21
CA ARG A 59 1.00 -10.66 -3.38
C ARG A 59 -0.09 -11.65 -3.00
N VAL A 60 -1.14 -11.74 -3.80
CA VAL A 60 -2.33 -12.50 -3.44
C VAL A 60 -2.69 -13.52 -4.52
N SER A 61 -3.54 -14.49 -4.13
CA SER A 61 -4.06 -15.50 -5.03
C SER A 61 -5.25 -16.18 -4.35
N PRO A 62 -6.33 -16.49 -5.08
CA PRO A 62 -6.62 -16.11 -6.47
C PRO A 62 -7.15 -14.70 -6.56
N GLY A 63 -7.35 -14.21 -7.77
CA GLY A 63 -7.89 -12.88 -8.00
C GLY A 63 -6.84 -11.96 -8.57
N PRO A 64 -6.72 -10.72 -8.07
CA PRO A 64 -5.68 -9.82 -8.55
C PRO A 64 -4.29 -10.35 -8.22
N ASP A 65 -3.26 -9.70 -8.75
CA ASP A 65 -1.90 -10.09 -8.46
C ASP A 65 -1.41 -9.49 -7.15
N PHE A 66 -1.80 -8.24 -6.87
CA PHE A 66 -1.38 -7.54 -5.66
C PHE A 66 -2.54 -6.81 -5.02
N VAL A 67 -2.45 -6.66 -3.70
CA VAL A 67 -3.34 -5.79 -2.95
C VAL A 67 -2.47 -4.82 -2.17
N LEU A 68 -2.71 -3.53 -2.36
CA LEU A 68 -1.97 -2.48 -1.67
C LEU A 68 -2.86 -1.78 -0.66
N ILE A 69 -2.25 -1.40 0.45
CA ILE A 69 -2.89 -0.51 1.41
C ILE A 69 -2.17 0.82 1.30
N VAL A 70 -2.93 1.86 0.98
CA VAL A 70 -2.38 3.16 0.64
C VAL A 70 -2.97 4.23 1.54
N GLN A 71 -2.15 5.18 1.95
CA GLN A 71 -2.61 6.32 2.73
C GLN A 71 -2.11 7.58 2.07
N VAL A 72 -3.02 8.47 1.69
CA VAL A 72 -2.69 9.74 1.07
C VAL A 72 -3.48 10.85 1.76
N ALA A 73 -3.09 12.10 1.51
CA ALA A 73 -3.71 13.23 2.17
C ALA A 73 -5.12 13.51 1.63
N ASP A 74 -5.32 13.37 0.33
CA ASP A 74 -6.57 13.73 -0.32
C ASP A 74 -6.65 13.06 -1.69
N MET A 75 -7.75 13.31 -2.41
CA MET A 75 -7.94 12.72 -3.73
C MET A 75 -6.89 13.18 -4.75
N PRO A 76 -6.53 14.48 -4.81
CA PRO A 76 -5.47 14.85 -5.73
C PRO A 76 -4.16 14.09 -5.48
N ALA A 77 -3.80 13.88 -4.22
CA ALA A 77 -2.61 13.11 -3.88
C ALA A 77 -2.74 11.66 -4.36
N TYR A 78 -3.94 11.08 -4.23
CA TYR A 78 -4.17 9.73 -4.73
C TYR A 78 -4.01 9.67 -6.25
N HIS A 79 -4.56 10.66 -6.96
CA HIS A 79 -4.44 10.68 -8.41
C HIS A 79 -2.99 10.77 -8.87
N GLU A 80 -2.17 11.56 -8.17
CA GLU A 80 -0.74 11.64 -8.47
C GLU A 80 -0.05 10.29 -8.25
N LEU A 81 -0.37 9.65 -7.14
CA LEU A 81 0.19 8.34 -6.84
C LEU A 81 -0.21 7.33 -7.91
N ALA A 82 -1.50 7.33 -8.27
CA ALA A 82 -2.01 6.40 -9.26
C ALA A 82 -1.33 6.59 -10.61
N HIS A 83 -1.09 7.84 -10.99
CA HIS A 83 -0.41 8.11 -12.25
C HIS A 83 1.02 7.57 -12.23
N ARG A 84 1.77 7.85 -11.16
CA ARG A 84 3.15 7.39 -11.07
C ARG A 84 3.25 5.88 -11.00
N LEU A 85 2.39 5.27 -10.20
CA LEU A 85 2.55 3.86 -9.85
C LEU A 85 1.81 2.94 -10.82
N PHE A 86 0.65 3.38 -11.31
CA PHE A 86 -0.21 2.50 -12.10
C PHE A 86 -0.26 2.90 -13.56
N THR A 87 -0.68 4.13 -13.84
CA THR A 87 -0.93 4.54 -15.22
C THR A 87 0.34 4.56 -16.05
N ALA A 88 1.43 5.01 -15.46
CA ALA A 88 2.71 5.11 -16.18
C ALA A 88 3.43 3.77 -16.28
N HIS A 89 2.98 2.75 -15.56
CA HIS A 89 3.64 1.45 -15.54
C HIS A 89 3.01 0.56 -16.61
N ALA A 90 3.78 0.20 -17.62
CA ALA A 90 3.25 -0.47 -18.80
C ALA A 90 2.62 -1.83 -18.49
N ASN A 91 3.09 -2.51 -17.47
CA ASN A 91 2.61 -3.86 -17.15
C ASN A 91 1.36 -3.88 -16.27
N VAL A 92 0.91 -2.73 -15.79
CA VAL A 92 -0.32 -2.68 -15.00
C VAL A 92 -1.50 -2.69 -15.95
N ARG A 93 -2.31 -3.74 -15.86
CA ARG A 93 -3.44 -3.94 -16.75
C ARG A 93 -4.72 -3.39 -16.16
N ASN A 94 -4.93 -3.57 -14.87
CA ASN A 94 -6.18 -3.18 -14.23
C ASN A 94 -5.93 -2.77 -12.79
N VAL A 95 -6.65 -1.74 -12.37
CA VAL A 95 -6.56 -1.22 -11.00
C VAL A 95 -7.98 -1.05 -10.49
N LYS A 96 -8.25 -1.61 -9.32
CA LYS A 96 -9.54 -1.45 -8.68
C LYS A 96 -9.30 -0.90 -7.29
N THR A 97 -9.86 0.26 -7.00
CA THR A 97 -9.59 0.98 -5.77
C THR A 97 -10.85 1.08 -4.92
N TYR A 98 -10.70 0.77 -3.64
CA TYR A 98 -11.75 0.96 -2.65
C TYR A 98 -11.25 1.97 -1.65
N PHE A 99 -12.01 3.05 -1.44
CA PHE A 99 -11.65 4.03 -0.42
C PHE A 99 -12.36 3.66 0.87
N ALA A 100 -11.61 3.60 1.96
CA ALA A 100 -12.19 3.25 3.24
C ALA A 100 -13.03 4.43 3.72
N THR A 101 -14.32 4.17 3.97
CA THR A 101 -15.22 5.19 4.49
C THR A 101 -15.25 5.15 6.00
N HIS A 102 -14.87 4.03 6.59
CA HIS A 102 -14.86 3.86 8.04
C HIS A 102 -13.97 2.68 8.38
N ARG A 103 -13.14 2.87 9.38
CA ARG A 103 -12.30 1.78 9.87
C ARG A 103 -12.96 1.15 11.07
N SER A 104 -13.58 0.00 10.84
CA SER A 104 -14.33 -0.68 11.90
C SER A 104 -13.42 -1.25 12.96
N LYS A 105 -12.24 -1.70 12.56
CA LYS A 105 -11.28 -2.27 13.49
C LYS A 105 -9.89 -2.17 12.91
N PHE A 106 -8.95 -1.83 13.74
CA PHE A 106 -7.55 -1.83 13.35
C PHE A 106 -6.75 -2.36 14.53
N GLU A 107 -6.22 -3.56 14.37
CA GLU A 107 -5.47 -4.24 15.41
C GLU A 107 -4.22 -4.81 14.78
N THR A 108 -3.06 -4.41 15.32
CA THR A 108 -1.79 -4.89 14.79
C THR A 108 -1.23 -6.03 15.61
N ARG A 109 -1.79 -6.25 16.79
CA ARG A 109 -1.30 -7.28 17.69
C ARG A 109 -2.05 -8.58 17.42
N ILE A 110 -1.31 -9.67 17.32
CA ILE A 110 -1.89 -10.98 17.10
C ILE A 110 -2.37 -11.55 18.41
N ALA A 111 -3.61 -12.02 18.44
CA ALA A 111 -4.14 -12.70 19.61
C ALA A 111 -3.55 -14.09 19.68
N VAL A 112 -3.14 -14.49 20.88
CA VAL A 112 -2.56 -15.82 21.09
C VAL A 112 -3.32 -16.57 22.16
#